data_0d0225ebfdd5bc3542ad3247978c7a62
#
_entry.id   0d0225ebfdd5bc3542ad3247978c7a62
#
_cell.length_a   1.000
_cell.length_b   1.000
_cell.length_c   1.000
_cell.angle_alpha   90.00
_cell.angle_beta   90.00
_cell.angle_gamma   90.00
#
_symmetry.space_group_name_H-M   'P 1'
#
loop_
_entity.id
_entity.type
_entity.pdbx_description
1 polymer ?
#
loop_
_entity_poly.entity_id
_entity_poly.type
_entity_poly.pdbx_seq_one_letter_code
_entity_poly.pdbx_strand_id
1 'polypeptide(L)'
;PMTRKYVHGSWYCRWWNYTDEDYRQLVREYREHDFPLDIMVFDMGWHTQNAKVGTGHAGTRGWTGYSWNRKLIPEPEKLIKDFKDDHIYVVLNEHPHDGIRPHEDSYQAFVRDLGVDTQQTGVPLFDAGDRDYMNAFMKHAHQESDSMGVAFWWLDWQQDYLYPLVRGTNMKHLPWMNHIYYN
;
A
#
# COMPACT_ATOMS: atom_id res chain seq x y z
N PRO A 1 -17.57 -9.82 -11.13
CA PRO A 1 -18.17 -9.80 -9.79
C PRO A 1 -18.49 -8.36 -9.37
N MET A 2 -19.52 -8.19 -8.56
CA MET A 2 -19.87 -6.86 -8.07
C MET A 2 -18.98 -6.50 -6.87
N THR A 3 -18.53 -5.25 -6.81
CA THR A 3 -17.81 -4.70 -5.66
C THR A 3 -18.74 -4.58 -4.44
N ARG A 4 -18.18 -4.47 -3.26
CA ARG A 4 -18.95 -4.27 -2.02
C ARG A 4 -19.63 -2.90 -2.03
N LYS A 5 -20.80 -2.81 -1.38
CA LYS A 5 -21.64 -1.60 -1.41
C LYS A 5 -20.91 -0.33 -0.95
N TYR A 6 -20.10 -0.41 0.10
CA TYR A 6 -19.38 0.75 0.65
C TYR A 6 -18.37 1.38 -0.33
N VAL A 7 -17.88 0.60 -1.32
CA VAL A 7 -16.97 1.11 -2.36
C VAL A 7 -17.65 2.18 -3.24
N HIS A 8 -18.97 2.20 -3.29
CA HIS A 8 -19.77 3.19 -4.03
C HIS A 8 -20.21 4.37 -3.14
N GLY A 9 -19.73 4.44 -1.90
CA GLY A 9 -20.04 5.49 -0.95
C GLY A 9 -19.14 6.72 -1.09
N SER A 10 -19.05 7.49 -0.01
CA SER A 10 -18.24 8.72 0.06
C SER A 10 -16.82 8.42 0.52
N TRP A 11 -15.86 8.95 -0.21
CA TRP A 11 -14.44 8.75 0.03
C TRP A 11 -13.78 10.06 0.43
N TYR A 12 -12.89 10.01 1.45
CA TYR A 12 -11.92 11.06 1.71
C TYR A 12 -10.52 10.58 1.31
N CYS A 13 -9.83 11.39 0.52
CA CYS A 13 -8.43 11.18 0.17
C CYS A 13 -7.72 12.52 0.07
N ARG A 14 -6.54 12.61 0.67
CA ARG A 14 -5.61 13.73 0.48
C ARG A 14 -4.18 13.26 0.74
N TRP A 15 -3.28 13.56 -0.16
CA TRP A 15 -1.86 13.42 0.08
C TRP A 15 -1.38 14.46 1.11
N TRP A 16 -1.23 14.02 2.36
CA TRP A 16 -0.80 14.84 3.48
C TRP A 16 -0.21 13.95 4.58
N ASN A 17 0.69 14.51 5.41
CA ASN A 17 1.25 13.80 6.56
C ASN A 17 0.30 13.91 7.76
N TYR A 18 -0.85 13.26 7.68
CA TYR A 18 -1.81 13.19 8.78
C TYR A 18 -1.29 12.32 9.92
N THR A 19 -1.48 12.81 11.13
CA THR A 19 -1.39 12.00 12.35
C THR A 19 -2.70 11.20 12.55
N ASP A 20 -2.67 10.23 13.46
CA ASP A 20 -3.89 9.50 13.85
C ASP A 20 -4.96 10.45 14.42
N GLU A 21 -4.57 11.48 15.18
CA GLU A 21 -5.51 12.48 15.68
C GLU A 21 -6.08 13.36 14.56
N ASP A 22 -5.30 13.73 13.55
CA ASP A 22 -5.81 14.48 12.39
C ASP A 22 -6.88 13.66 11.64
N TYR A 23 -6.68 12.35 11.45
CA TYR A 23 -7.68 11.47 10.85
C TYR A 23 -8.95 11.38 11.72
N ARG A 24 -8.81 11.29 13.05
CA ARG A 24 -9.95 11.29 13.96
C ARG A 24 -10.70 12.63 13.92
N GLN A 25 -9.99 13.74 13.82
CA GLN A 25 -10.59 15.08 13.70
C GLN A 25 -11.40 15.20 12.39
N LEU A 26 -10.87 14.70 11.25
CA LEU A 26 -11.60 14.66 9.99
C LEU A 26 -12.94 13.92 10.14
N VAL A 27 -12.95 12.77 10.80
CA VAL A 27 -14.19 12.00 11.03
C VAL A 27 -15.20 12.81 11.85
N ARG A 28 -14.72 13.49 12.91
CA ARG A 28 -15.60 14.38 13.71
C ARG A 28 -16.21 15.50 12.86
N GLU A 29 -15.39 16.16 12.04
CA GLU A 29 -15.85 17.26 11.17
C GLU A 29 -16.90 16.79 10.15
N TYR A 30 -16.68 15.62 9.52
CA TYR A 30 -17.68 15.04 8.62
C TYR A 30 -19.02 14.78 9.32
N ARG A 31 -18.99 14.28 10.56
CA ARG A 31 -20.19 14.04 11.37
C ARG A 31 -20.88 15.33 11.83
N GLU A 32 -20.11 16.31 12.27
CA GLU A 32 -20.64 17.62 12.71
C GLU A 32 -21.37 18.36 11.59
N HIS A 33 -20.97 18.13 10.35
CA HIS A 33 -21.56 18.72 9.16
C HIS A 33 -22.55 17.81 8.42
N ASP A 34 -22.91 16.67 9.00
CA ASP A 34 -23.79 15.66 8.39
C ASP A 34 -23.34 15.18 6.99
N PHE A 35 -22.02 15.17 6.73
CA PHE A 35 -21.47 14.60 5.51
C PHE A 35 -21.26 13.10 5.66
N PRO A 36 -21.66 12.29 4.66
CA PRO A 36 -21.37 10.87 4.68
C PRO A 36 -19.87 10.61 4.47
N LEU A 37 -19.35 9.60 5.16
CA LEU A 37 -17.99 9.12 5.00
C LEU A 37 -17.97 7.61 5.16
N ASP A 38 -17.71 6.89 4.07
CA ASP A 38 -17.66 5.43 4.04
C ASP A 38 -16.23 4.92 3.98
N ILE A 39 -15.34 5.66 3.29
CA ILE A 39 -13.94 5.26 3.07
C ILE A 39 -13.00 6.39 3.42
N MET A 40 -12.01 6.06 4.25
CA MET A 40 -10.87 6.90 4.55
C MET A 40 -9.63 6.34 3.85
N VAL A 41 -9.12 7.06 2.86
CA VAL A 41 -7.88 6.70 2.19
C VAL A 41 -6.70 7.28 2.95
N PHE A 42 -5.78 6.42 3.36
CA PHE A 42 -4.48 6.84 3.84
C PHE A 42 -3.55 6.87 2.62
N ASP A 43 -3.24 8.09 2.20
CA ASP A 43 -2.29 8.32 1.11
C ASP A 43 -0.85 8.12 1.62
N MET A 44 0.15 8.24 0.79
CA MET A 44 1.57 7.83 1.03
C MET A 44 2.14 8.17 2.42
N GLY A 45 1.53 9.08 3.19
CA GLY A 45 1.94 9.39 4.57
C GLY A 45 1.81 8.24 5.56
N TRP A 46 1.02 7.19 5.25
CA TRP A 46 0.82 6.06 6.14
C TRP A 46 2.09 5.23 6.34
N HIS A 47 2.96 5.14 5.34
CA HIS A 47 4.21 4.38 5.40
C HIS A 47 5.45 5.28 5.54
N THR A 48 6.55 4.68 5.97
CA THR A 48 7.85 5.34 6.03
C THR A 48 8.35 5.64 4.62
N GLN A 49 8.56 6.92 4.32
CA GLN A 49 9.09 7.37 3.03
C GLN A 49 10.60 7.53 3.11
N ASN A 50 11.34 6.91 2.21
CA ASN A 50 12.78 7.06 2.12
C ASN A 50 13.23 7.48 0.72
N ALA A 51 13.28 8.77 0.46
CA ALA A 51 13.68 9.34 -0.82
C ALA A 51 15.14 9.05 -1.24
N LYS A 52 15.95 8.40 -0.38
CA LYS A 52 17.32 8.00 -0.71
C LYS A 52 17.38 6.65 -1.40
N VAL A 53 16.32 5.87 -1.34
CA VAL A 53 16.22 4.54 -1.96
C VAL A 53 15.12 4.51 -3.01
N GLY A 54 15.22 3.56 -3.91
CA GLY A 54 14.25 3.37 -4.99
C GLY A 54 14.88 3.55 -6.37
N THR A 55 14.21 2.99 -7.36
CA THR A 55 14.61 3.01 -8.77
C THR A 55 13.84 4.07 -9.56
N GLY A 56 12.86 4.71 -8.93
CA GLY A 56 11.97 5.68 -9.54
C GLY A 56 12.67 6.92 -10.13
N HIS A 57 11.96 7.65 -10.99
CA HIS A 57 12.38 8.95 -11.49
C HIS A 57 12.62 9.94 -10.33
N ALA A 58 13.45 10.95 -10.56
CA ALA A 58 13.57 12.06 -9.63
C ALA A 58 12.17 12.61 -9.29
N GLY A 59 11.81 12.60 -7.99
CA GLY A 59 10.48 13.01 -7.51
C GLY A 59 9.54 11.86 -7.12
N THR A 60 9.83 10.61 -7.52
CA THR A 60 9.02 9.43 -7.11
C THR A 60 9.76 8.48 -6.17
N ARG A 61 11.01 8.79 -5.84
CA ARG A 61 11.78 8.01 -4.88
C ARG A 61 11.16 8.07 -3.49
N GLY A 62 11.01 6.91 -2.87
CA GLY A 62 10.41 6.78 -1.55
C GLY A 62 8.88 6.79 -1.55
N TRP A 63 8.22 6.76 -2.70
CA TRP A 63 6.77 6.60 -2.79
C TRP A 63 6.34 5.17 -2.49
N THR A 64 7.15 4.17 -2.85
CA THR A 64 6.95 2.79 -2.43
C THR A 64 7.33 2.64 -0.96
N GLY A 65 6.46 1.98 -0.19
CA GLY A 65 6.72 1.65 1.21
C GLY A 65 5.60 0.80 1.81
N TYR A 66 5.98 -0.07 2.76
CA TYR A 66 5.09 -1.04 3.39
C TYR A 66 5.24 -1.11 4.92
N SER A 67 6.17 -0.34 5.48
CA SER A 67 6.34 -0.21 6.94
C SER A 67 5.59 1.00 7.45
N TRP A 68 4.71 0.80 8.42
CA TRP A 68 3.91 1.87 9.00
C TRP A 68 4.76 3.03 9.55
N ASN A 69 4.37 4.24 9.21
CA ASN A 69 4.98 5.45 9.79
C ASN A 69 4.45 5.68 11.21
N ARG A 70 4.98 4.94 12.16
CA ARG A 70 4.55 4.99 13.56
C ARG A 70 4.86 6.31 14.27
N LYS A 71 5.53 7.24 13.60
CA LYS A 71 5.65 8.63 14.09
C LYS A 71 4.36 9.42 13.88
N LEU A 72 3.66 9.16 12.80
CA LEU A 72 2.37 9.78 12.47
C LEU A 72 1.21 8.95 13.01
N ILE A 73 1.28 7.64 12.86
CA ILE A 73 0.24 6.69 13.28
C ILE A 73 0.89 5.65 14.21
N PRO A 74 0.99 5.94 15.52
CA PRO A 74 1.67 5.07 16.48
C PRO A 74 1.04 3.69 16.64
N GLU A 75 -0.29 3.62 16.58
CA GLU A 75 -1.10 2.41 16.80
C GLU A 75 -2.09 2.23 15.61
N PRO A 76 -1.59 1.86 14.39
CA PRO A 76 -2.44 1.75 13.21
C PRO A 76 -3.55 0.70 13.37
N GLU A 77 -3.28 -0.41 14.06
CA GLU A 77 -4.25 -1.47 14.35
C GLU A 77 -5.46 -0.92 15.14
N LYS A 78 -5.20 -0.05 16.10
CA LYS A 78 -6.25 0.59 16.89
C LYS A 78 -7.04 1.60 16.06
N LEU A 79 -6.35 2.45 15.29
CA LEU A 79 -6.99 3.45 14.44
C LEU A 79 -7.91 2.80 13.41
N ILE A 80 -7.44 1.76 12.73
CA ILE A 80 -8.22 1.00 11.74
C ILE A 80 -9.44 0.34 12.41
N LYS A 81 -9.23 -0.26 13.59
CA LYS A 81 -10.32 -0.88 14.34
C LYS A 81 -11.39 0.14 14.74
N ASP A 82 -10.98 1.30 15.29
CA ASP A 82 -11.90 2.35 15.71
C ASP A 82 -12.73 2.86 14.52
N PHE A 83 -12.11 3.05 13.35
CA PHE A 83 -12.81 3.47 12.14
C PHE A 83 -13.78 2.39 11.64
N LYS A 84 -13.38 1.12 11.70
CA LYS A 84 -14.25 0.01 11.32
C LYS A 84 -15.47 -0.10 12.24
N ASP A 85 -15.29 0.11 13.54
CA ASP A 85 -16.39 0.15 14.51
C ASP A 85 -17.36 1.32 14.23
N ASP A 86 -16.83 2.40 13.64
CA ASP A 86 -17.58 3.57 13.16
C ASP A 86 -18.11 3.41 11.72
N HIS A 87 -18.03 2.23 11.14
CA HIS A 87 -18.43 1.90 9.76
C HIS A 87 -17.63 2.64 8.67
N ILE A 88 -16.44 3.12 8.97
CA ILE A 88 -15.51 3.74 8.02
C ILE A 88 -14.44 2.70 7.66
N TYR A 89 -14.25 2.46 6.37
CA TYR A 89 -13.28 1.50 5.86
C TYR A 89 -11.98 2.19 5.47
N VAL A 90 -10.86 1.69 6.00
CA VAL A 90 -9.53 2.22 5.67
C VAL A 90 -9.00 1.56 4.42
N VAL A 91 -8.47 2.38 3.53
CA VAL A 91 -7.81 1.98 2.27
C VAL A 91 -6.42 2.57 2.26
N LEU A 92 -5.43 1.81 1.85
CA LEU A 92 -4.05 2.27 1.72
C LEU A 92 -3.70 2.52 0.26
N ASN A 93 -3.09 3.68 -0.01
CA ASN A 93 -2.44 3.96 -1.29
C ASN A 93 -1.12 3.20 -1.37
N GLU A 94 -0.77 2.67 -2.54
CA GLU A 94 0.52 2.05 -2.76
C GLU A 94 1.08 2.29 -4.17
N HIS A 95 2.41 2.28 -4.24
CA HIS A 95 3.21 2.40 -5.45
C HIS A 95 4.23 1.25 -5.46
N PRO A 96 3.89 0.07 -6.01
CA PRO A 96 4.70 -1.14 -5.84
C PRO A 96 5.99 -1.17 -6.66
N HIS A 97 6.23 -0.21 -7.53
CA HIS A 97 7.30 -0.22 -8.54
C HIS A 97 8.72 -0.41 -8.02
N ASP A 98 9.01 -0.03 -6.79
CA ASP A 98 10.32 -0.23 -6.17
C ASP A 98 10.43 -1.55 -5.39
N GLY A 99 9.33 -2.25 -5.17
CA GLY A 99 9.29 -3.47 -4.37
C GLY A 99 9.61 -3.20 -2.89
N ILE A 100 9.87 -4.28 -2.13
CA ILE A 100 10.23 -4.20 -0.70
C ILE A 100 11.72 -3.91 -0.57
N ARG A 101 12.08 -2.82 0.13
CA ARG A 101 13.44 -2.31 0.21
C ARG A 101 14.10 -2.60 1.57
N PRO A 102 15.45 -2.51 1.67
CA PRO A 102 16.21 -2.88 2.90
C PRO A 102 15.83 -2.13 4.17
N HIS A 103 15.17 -0.98 4.07
CA HIS A 103 14.71 -0.21 5.23
C HIS A 103 13.34 -0.62 5.74
N GLU A 104 12.65 -1.51 5.01
CA GLU A 104 11.34 -2.02 5.39
C GLU A 104 11.43 -3.09 6.47
N ASP A 105 10.48 -3.09 7.40
CA ASP A 105 10.45 -4.04 8.53
C ASP A 105 10.39 -5.49 8.05
N SER A 106 9.67 -5.74 6.95
CA SER A 106 9.49 -7.08 6.36
C SER A 106 10.64 -7.53 5.44
N TYR A 107 11.61 -6.66 5.10
CA TYR A 107 12.62 -6.94 4.07
C TYR A 107 13.38 -8.26 4.28
N GLN A 108 13.87 -8.52 5.49
CA GLN A 108 14.66 -9.71 5.77
C GLN A 108 13.84 -11.02 5.63
N ALA A 109 12.57 -10.96 5.97
CA ALA A 109 11.66 -12.09 5.77
C ALA A 109 11.32 -12.29 4.29
N PHE A 110 11.11 -11.20 3.58
CA PHE A 110 10.85 -11.19 2.14
C PHE A 110 11.98 -11.84 1.34
N VAL A 111 13.23 -11.39 1.51
CA VAL A 111 14.37 -11.95 0.77
C VAL A 111 14.66 -13.40 1.12
N ARG A 112 14.41 -13.81 2.37
CA ARG A 112 14.52 -15.19 2.79
C ARG A 112 13.49 -16.08 2.09
N ASP A 113 12.25 -15.64 2.00
CA ASP A 113 11.18 -16.39 1.33
C ASP A 113 11.41 -16.50 -0.18
N LEU A 114 12.04 -15.49 -0.79
CA LEU A 114 12.50 -15.55 -2.18
C LEU A 114 13.69 -16.49 -2.39
N GLY A 115 14.40 -16.87 -1.33
CA GLY A 115 15.59 -17.69 -1.45
C GLY A 115 16.77 -17.00 -2.14
N VAL A 116 16.81 -15.65 -2.11
CA VAL A 116 17.85 -14.87 -2.81
C VAL A 116 18.95 -14.43 -1.85
N ASP A 117 20.21 -14.52 -2.30
CA ASP A 117 21.36 -13.91 -1.62
C ASP A 117 21.57 -12.49 -2.16
N THR A 118 21.13 -11.50 -1.40
CA THR A 118 21.20 -10.09 -1.81
C THR A 118 22.61 -9.54 -1.89
N GLN A 119 23.59 -10.20 -1.32
CA GLN A 119 25.02 -9.84 -1.49
C GLN A 119 25.50 -10.19 -2.90
N GLN A 120 24.96 -11.25 -3.49
CA GLN A 120 25.31 -11.69 -4.83
C GLN A 120 24.40 -11.09 -5.91
N THR A 121 23.10 -11.00 -5.64
CA THR A 121 22.09 -10.62 -6.64
C THR A 121 21.63 -9.17 -6.54
N GLY A 122 21.99 -8.48 -5.44
CA GLY A 122 21.44 -7.17 -5.12
C GLY A 122 20.02 -7.22 -4.55
N VAL A 123 19.41 -6.05 -4.37
CA VAL A 123 18.03 -5.94 -3.88
C VAL A 123 17.06 -6.41 -4.96
N PRO A 124 16.13 -7.34 -4.66
CA PRO A 124 15.14 -7.79 -5.63
C PRO A 124 14.31 -6.61 -6.16
N LEU A 125 14.17 -6.54 -7.47
CA LEU A 125 13.35 -5.53 -8.14
C LEU A 125 11.92 -6.04 -8.29
N PHE A 126 10.95 -5.12 -8.34
CA PHE A 126 9.55 -5.45 -8.54
C PHE A 126 9.33 -6.16 -9.87
N ASP A 127 8.72 -7.33 -9.83
CA ASP A 127 8.43 -8.15 -11.00
C ASP A 127 7.06 -8.83 -10.89
N ALA A 128 6.07 -8.17 -11.45
CA ALA A 128 4.70 -8.67 -11.46
C ALA A 128 4.50 -9.93 -12.35
N GLY A 129 5.48 -10.27 -13.19
CA GLY A 129 5.46 -11.46 -14.03
C GLY A 129 6.09 -12.70 -13.38
N ASP A 130 6.75 -12.51 -12.25
CA ASP A 130 7.34 -13.61 -11.48
C ASP A 130 6.38 -14.04 -10.37
N ARG A 131 5.92 -15.28 -10.45
CA ARG A 131 4.94 -15.83 -9.50
C ARG A 131 5.50 -15.95 -8.09
N ASP A 132 6.74 -16.37 -7.95
CA ASP A 132 7.35 -16.58 -6.63
C ASP A 132 7.62 -15.22 -5.98
N TYR A 133 8.07 -14.24 -6.79
CA TYR A 133 8.17 -12.86 -6.34
C TYR A 133 6.82 -12.33 -5.84
N MET A 134 5.75 -12.46 -6.64
CA MET A 134 4.44 -11.93 -6.26
C MET A 134 3.86 -12.62 -5.03
N ASN A 135 4.04 -13.93 -4.86
CA ASN A 135 3.62 -14.65 -3.65
C ASN A 135 4.33 -14.10 -2.40
N ALA A 136 5.65 -13.92 -2.47
CA ALA A 136 6.41 -13.33 -1.37
C ALA A 136 6.04 -11.87 -1.15
N PHE A 137 5.85 -11.10 -2.23
CA PHE A 137 5.45 -9.69 -2.16
C PHE A 137 4.10 -9.53 -1.46
N MET A 138 3.04 -10.23 -1.88
CA MET A 138 1.72 -10.16 -1.24
C MET A 138 1.78 -10.52 0.25
N LYS A 139 2.58 -11.52 0.61
CA LYS A 139 2.77 -11.92 2.00
C LYS A 139 3.46 -10.85 2.84
N HIS A 140 4.52 -10.23 2.32
CA HIS A 140 5.40 -9.35 3.10
C HIS A 140 5.08 -7.85 2.95
N ALA A 141 4.38 -7.46 1.88
CA ALA A 141 3.91 -6.09 1.71
C ALA A 141 2.52 -5.86 2.32
N HIS A 142 1.62 -6.84 2.25
CA HIS A 142 0.20 -6.62 2.54
C HIS A 142 -0.31 -7.32 3.81
N GLN A 143 0.13 -8.55 4.09
CA GLN A 143 -0.49 -9.41 5.11
C GLN A 143 -0.59 -8.75 6.49
N GLU A 144 0.42 -7.96 6.89
CA GLU A 144 0.38 -7.23 8.17
C GLU A 144 -0.81 -6.27 8.20
N SER A 145 -0.89 -5.37 7.21
CA SER A 145 -1.96 -4.36 7.12
C SER A 145 -3.34 -4.97 6.90
N ASP A 146 -3.43 -6.04 6.11
CA ASP A 146 -4.68 -6.79 5.91
C ASP A 146 -5.16 -7.40 7.23
N SER A 147 -4.25 -7.94 8.04
CA SER A 147 -4.57 -8.50 9.36
C SER A 147 -5.06 -7.46 10.36
N MET A 148 -4.64 -6.20 10.22
CA MET A 148 -5.15 -5.06 10.99
C MET A 148 -6.56 -4.65 10.58
N GLY A 149 -7.01 -5.04 9.38
CA GLY A 149 -8.35 -4.76 8.88
C GLY A 149 -8.44 -3.71 7.78
N VAL A 150 -7.34 -3.44 7.07
CA VAL A 150 -7.37 -2.67 5.82
C VAL A 150 -8.36 -3.33 4.85
N ALA A 151 -9.23 -2.52 4.25
CA ALA A 151 -10.35 -3.03 3.48
C ALA A 151 -9.96 -3.45 2.06
N PHE A 152 -9.07 -2.69 1.45
CA PHE A 152 -8.45 -2.97 0.15
C PHE A 152 -7.31 -1.96 -0.11
N TRP A 153 -6.60 -2.16 -1.24
CA TRP A 153 -5.46 -1.38 -1.65
C TRP A 153 -5.78 -0.52 -2.86
N TRP A 154 -5.33 0.72 -2.87
CA TRP A 154 -5.36 1.60 -4.02
C TRP A 154 -4.01 1.54 -4.75
N LEU A 155 -3.96 0.72 -5.81
CA LEU A 155 -2.84 0.69 -6.74
C LEU A 155 -2.81 1.99 -7.54
N ASP A 156 -1.82 2.81 -7.27
CA ASP A 156 -1.58 4.03 -8.02
C ASP A 156 -0.69 3.77 -9.25
N TRP A 157 -0.23 4.77 -9.93
CA TRP A 157 0.55 4.66 -11.16
C TRP A 157 1.99 4.13 -10.94
N GLN A 158 2.83 4.05 -12.02
CA GLN A 158 4.26 3.67 -11.98
C GLN A 158 4.58 2.18 -11.84
N GLN A 159 3.63 1.26 -11.89
CA GLN A 159 3.95 -0.17 -11.82
C GLN A 159 4.78 -0.65 -13.02
N ASP A 160 4.70 0.05 -14.16
CA ASP A 160 5.41 -0.25 -15.41
C ASP A 160 6.78 0.44 -15.52
N TYR A 161 7.31 0.97 -14.42
CA TYR A 161 8.53 1.76 -14.40
C TYR A 161 9.77 0.99 -14.90
N LEU A 162 9.96 -0.26 -14.44
CA LEU A 162 11.09 -1.10 -14.83
C LEU A 162 10.84 -1.82 -16.15
N TYR A 163 9.62 -2.25 -16.37
CA TYR A 163 9.20 -3.03 -17.53
C TYR A 163 7.92 -2.44 -18.12
N PRO A 164 7.89 -2.05 -19.41
CA PRO A 164 6.70 -1.46 -20.03
C PRO A 164 5.52 -2.44 -20.13
N LEU A 165 5.78 -3.73 -20.06
CA LEU A 165 4.81 -4.82 -20.00
C LEU A 165 5.22 -5.80 -18.90
N VAL A 166 4.24 -6.52 -18.36
CA VAL A 166 4.49 -7.60 -17.41
C VAL A 166 5.37 -8.66 -18.08
N ARG A 167 6.48 -8.97 -17.48
CA ARG A 167 7.47 -9.90 -18.02
C ARG A 167 6.85 -11.25 -18.36
N GLY A 168 7.14 -11.77 -19.55
CA GLY A 168 6.58 -13.02 -20.06
C GLY A 168 5.15 -12.92 -20.61
N THR A 169 4.58 -11.71 -20.70
CA THR A 169 3.24 -11.47 -21.22
C THR A 169 3.20 -10.28 -22.21
N ASN A 170 2.05 -10.06 -22.84
CA ASN A 170 1.74 -8.84 -23.60
C ASN A 170 0.79 -7.89 -22.84
N MET A 171 0.72 -8.02 -21.51
CA MET A 171 -0.22 -7.25 -20.70
C MET A 171 0.47 -6.05 -20.03
N LYS A 172 -0.28 -4.97 -19.89
CA LYS A 172 0.11 -3.83 -19.04
C LYS A 172 0.00 -4.23 -17.56
N HIS A 173 0.79 -3.56 -16.71
CA HIS A 173 0.86 -3.86 -15.28
C HIS A 173 -0.48 -3.64 -14.56
N LEU A 174 -1.15 -2.51 -14.77
CA LEU A 174 -2.35 -2.19 -14.00
C LEU A 174 -3.47 -3.23 -14.14
N PRO A 175 -3.91 -3.68 -15.33
CA PRO A 175 -4.91 -4.74 -15.44
C PRO A 175 -4.41 -6.09 -14.89
N TRP A 176 -3.12 -6.39 -15.01
CA TRP A 176 -2.52 -7.60 -14.45
C TRP A 176 -2.51 -7.56 -12.91
N MET A 177 -2.06 -6.46 -12.32
CA MET A 177 -2.06 -6.28 -10.88
C MET A 177 -3.47 -6.30 -10.30
N ASN A 178 -4.43 -5.63 -10.92
CA ASN A 178 -5.84 -5.70 -10.51
C ASN A 178 -6.37 -7.14 -10.52
N HIS A 179 -5.96 -7.96 -11.48
CA HIS A 179 -6.31 -9.38 -11.50
C HIS A 179 -5.70 -10.14 -10.31
N ILE A 180 -4.42 -9.93 -10.01
CA ILE A 180 -3.74 -10.56 -8.86
C ILE A 180 -4.39 -10.12 -7.54
N TYR A 181 -4.63 -8.83 -7.36
CA TYR A 181 -5.18 -8.28 -6.10
C TYR A 181 -6.65 -8.66 -5.86
N TYR A 182 -7.37 -9.01 -6.91
CA TYR A 182 -8.75 -9.44 -6.81
C TYR A 182 -8.88 -10.92 -6.41
N ASN A 183 -7.95 -11.79 -6.81
CA ASN A 183 -7.97 -13.24 -6.61
C ASN A 183 -7.10 -13.71 -5.45
#